data_fb5444fc5de605c0bb8ad08252164358
#
_entry.id   fb5444fc5de605c0bb8ad08252164358
#
_cell.length_a   1.000
_cell.length_b   1.000
_cell.length_c   1.000
_cell.angle_alpha   90.00
_cell.angle_beta   90.00
_cell.angle_gamma   90.00
#
_symmetry.space_group_name_H-M   'P 1'
#
loop_
_entity.id
_entity.type
_entity.pdbx_description
1 polymer ?
#
loop_
_entity_poly.entity_id
_entity_poly.type
_entity_poly.pdbx_seq_one_letter_code
_entity_poly.pdbx_strand_id
1 'polypeptide(L)'
;MRDRASRPGREGARGCAIGRAARRFAAERRGTSGIEFALIAPILLLLLLGGTTVFTLVRDSRTAERATYTVSDLLSRSTTKPDLNASHALFLAITRHAAADVRFRVTSVKKVKDKMVIDWSRAQAPEAPLADLAPLSAKLPVVADGDSILLVETSLTSRPLFSYLGLTDQTFAYLSANRPRFVPALPAPD
;
A
#
# COMPACT_ATOMS: atom_id res chain seq x y z
N MET A 1 92.57 -24.01 -23.86
CA MET A 1 92.09 -22.73 -23.35
C MET A 1 90.66 -22.55 -23.78
N ARG A 2 89.65 -22.76 -22.89
CA ARG A 2 88.21 -22.68 -23.20
C ARG A 2 87.64 -21.48 -22.44
N ASP A 3 87.22 -20.53 -23.22
CA ASP A 3 86.62 -19.27 -22.72
C ASP A 3 85.18 -19.57 -22.23
N ARG A 4 84.90 -19.25 -20.95
CA ARG A 4 83.59 -19.37 -20.31
C ARG A 4 82.83 -18.07 -20.50
N ALA A 5 81.95 -18.02 -21.50
CA ALA A 5 80.99 -16.94 -21.62
C ALA A 5 79.95 -16.94 -20.48
N SER A 6 80.00 -15.90 -19.64
CA SER A 6 79.04 -15.65 -18.57
C SER A 6 77.69 -15.27 -19.16
N ARG A 7 76.63 -16.03 -18.81
CA ARG A 7 75.24 -15.70 -19.13
C ARG A 7 74.75 -14.55 -18.24
N PRO A 8 74.21 -13.47 -18.77
CA PRO A 8 73.62 -12.43 -17.93
C PRO A 8 72.31 -12.91 -17.30
N GLY A 9 72.16 -12.54 -16.04
CA GLY A 9 71.13 -13.08 -15.14
C GLY A 9 69.70 -12.70 -15.55
N ARG A 10 68.84 -13.66 -15.38
CA ARG A 10 67.38 -13.67 -15.60
C ARG A 10 66.57 -12.76 -14.63
N GLU A 11 67.22 -12.12 -13.67
CA GLU A 11 66.53 -11.32 -12.63
C GLU A 11 66.10 -9.91 -13.08
N GLY A 12 66.81 -9.30 -14.02
CA GLY A 12 66.44 -7.97 -14.51
C GLY A 12 65.16 -7.91 -15.36
N ALA A 13 64.73 -9.04 -15.96
CA ALA A 13 63.57 -9.09 -16.83
C ALA A 13 62.24 -9.12 -16.07
N ARG A 14 62.22 -9.68 -14.85
CA ARG A 14 61.01 -9.79 -14.01
C ARG A 14 60.62 -8.45 -13.39
N GLY A 15 61.54 -7.64 -12.93
CA GLY A 15 61.29 -6.30 -12.37
C GLY A 15 60.72 -5.32 -13.38
N CYS A 16 61.16 -5.40 -14.63
CA CYS A 16 60.69 -4.54 -15.72
C CYS A 16 59.27 -4.93 -16.22
N ALA A 17 58.87 -6.17 -16.08
CA ALA A 17 57.53 -6.64 -16.43
C ALA A 17 56.48 -6.19 -15.41
N ILE A 18 56.77 -6.25 -14.11
CA ILE A 18 55.88 -5.80 -13.03
C ILE A 18 55.70 -4.25 -13.09
N GLY A 19 56.77 -3.49 -13.31
CA GLY A 19 56.70 -2.05 -13.45
C GLY A 19 55.87 -1.60 -14.66
N ARG A 20 55.94 -2.33 -15.78
CA ARG A 20 55.10 -2.05 -16.97
C ARG A 20 53.63 -2.41 -16.77
N ALA A 21 53.33 -3.50 -16.07
CA ALA A 21 51.97 -3.87 -15.71
C ALA A 21 51.32 -2.83 -14.75
N ALA A 22 52.05 -2.42 -13.72
CA ALA A 22 51.59 -1.36 -12.79
C ALA A 22 51.34 -0.01 -13.50
N ARG A 23 52.22 0.39 -14.43
CA ARG A 23 52.03 1.63 -15.23
C ARG A 23 50.83 1.52 -16.18
N ARG A 24 50.55 0.36 -16.75
CA ARG A 24 49.36 0.13 -17.58
C ARG A 24 48.10 0.22 -16.73
N PHE A 25 48.08 -0.38 -15.55
CA PHE A 25 46.96 -0.27 -14.60
C PHE A 25 46.71 1.18 -14.17
N ALA A 26 47.77 1.96 -13.89
CA ALA A 26 47.62 3.35 -13.50
C ALA A 26 47.21 4.27 -14.67
N ALA A 27 47.47 3.88 -15.92
CA ALA A 27 47.12 4.64 -17.12
C ALA A 27 45.73 4.29 -17.68
N GLU A 28 45.11 3.20 -17.18
CA GLU A 28 43.83 2.70 -17.66
C GLU A 28 42.66 3.45 -16.99
N ARG A 29 42.27 4.60 -17.58
CA ARG A 29 41.13 5.42 -17.16
C ARG A 29 39.78 4.77 -17.42
N ARG A 30 39.72 3.60 -18.05
CA ARG A 30 38.46 2.85 -18.28
C ARG A 30 37.84 2.28 -17.02
N GLY A 31 38.60 2.15 -15.92
CA GLY A 31 38.07 1.68 -14.62
C GLY A 31 37.39 2.77 -13.78
N THR A 32 37.65 4.06 -14.02
CA THR A 32 37.08 5.15 -13.22
C THR A 32 35.54 5.24 -13.36
N SER A 33 35.04 5.13 -14.58
CA SER A 33 33.58 5.14 -14.82
C SER A 33 32.85 3.95 -14.14
N GLY A 34 33.52 2.79 -14.04
CA GLY A 34 32.97 1.64 -13.31
C GLY A 34 32.88 1.87 -11.79
N ILE A 35 33.88 2.54 -11.22
CA ILE A 35 33.89 2.89 -9.79
C ILE A 35 32.85 3.98 -9.50
N GLU A 36 32.72 5.00 -10.33
CA GLU A 36 31.71 6.05 -10.22
C GLU A 36 30.29 5.45 -10.28
N PHE A 37 30.06 4.55 -11.25
CA PHE A 37 28.78 3.85 -11.35
C PHE A 37 28.52 2.97 -10.13
N ALA A 38 29.51 2.25 -9.63
CA ALA A 38 29.38 1.39 -8.46
C ALA A 38 29.02 2.17 -7.17
N LEU A 39 29.46 3.42 -7.07
CA LEU A 39 29.10 4.31 -5.96
C LEU A 39 27.68 4.87 -6.07
N ILE A 40 27.24 5.18 -7.30
CA ILE A 40 25.93 5.79 -7.55
C ILE A 40 24.82 4.72 -7.62
N ALA A 41 25.13 3.53 -8.14
CA ALA A 41 24.16 2.47 -8.36
C ALA A 41 23.36 2.08 -7.10
N PRO A 42 23.94 1.92 -5.90
CA PRO A 42 23.18 1.64 -4.69
C PRO A 42 22.18 2.73 -4.35
N ILE A 43 22.55 3.99 -4.53
CA ILE A 43 21.66 5.15 -4.26
C ILE A 43 20.49 5.15 -5.23
N LEU A 44 20.77 4.93 -6.53
CA LEU A 44 19.73 4.85 -7.55
C LEU A 44 18.78 3.68 -7.31
N LEU A 45 19.30 2.52 -6.88
CA LEU A 45 18.47 1.37 -6.52
C LEU A 45 17.58 1.68 -5.31
N LEU A 46 18.12 2.30 -4.28
CA LEU A 46 17.32 2.71 -3.11
C LEU A 46 16.22 3.71 -3.49
N LEU A 47 16.53 4.69 -4.34
CA LEU A 47 15.52 5.63 -4.84
C LEU A 47 14.46 4.93 -5.69
N LEU A 48 14.85 4.01 -6.56
CA LEU A 48 13.91 3.24 -7.38
C LEU A 48 12.99 2.37 -6.53
N LEU A 49 13.55 1.58 -5.62
CA LEU A 49 12.80 0.68 -4.75
C LEU A 49 11.91 1.46 -3.76
N GLY A 50 12.45 2.54 -3.17
CA GLY A 50 11.69 3.43 -2.28
C GLY A 50 10.55 4.12 -3.01
N GLY A 51 10.82 4.71 -4.17
CA GLY A 51 9.82 5.36 -5.01
C GLY A 51 8.71 4.41 -5.45
N THR A 52 9.06 3.20 -5.87
CA THR A 52 8.08 2.16 -6.24
C THR A 52 7.22 1.75 -5.05
N THR A 53 7.81 1.61 -3.87
CA THR A 53 7.08 1.26 -2.65
C THR A 53 6.08 2.37 -2.26
N VAL A 54 6.53 3.62 -2.24
CA VAL A 54 5.64 4.77 -1.95
C VAL A 54 4.52 4.88 -3.00
N PHE A 55 4.85 4.69 -4.27
CA PHE A 55 3.84 4.71 -5.34
C PHE A 55 2.77 3.64 -5.15
N THR A 56 3.15 2.41 -4.77
CA THR A 56 2.18 1.33 -4.53
C THR A 56 1.30 1.64 -3.33
N LEU A 57 1.84 2.14 -2.22
CA LEU A 57 1.07 2.54 -1.03
C LEU A 57 0.05 3.65 -1.36
N VAL A 58 0.45 4.68 -2.09
CA VAL A 58 -0.45 5.77 -2.52
C VAL A 58 -1.54 5.25 -3.46
N ARG A 59 -1.19 4.36 -4.38
CA ARG A 59 -2.15 3.72 -5.28
C ARG A 59 -3.18 2.91 -4.50
N ASP A 60 -2.75 2.10 -3.54
CA ASP A 60 -3.63 1.25 -2.72
C ASP A 60 -4.58 2.11 -1.88
N SER A 61 -4.05 3.17 -1.25
CA SER A 61 -4.84 4.17 -0.52
C SER A 61 -5.96 4.75 -1.39
N ARG A 62 -5.63 5.27 -2.58
CA ARG A 62 -6.61 5.85 -3.50
C ARG A 62 -7.59 4.82 -4.04
N THR A 63 -7.15 3.59 -4.26
CA THR A 63 -8.01 2.50 -4.74
C THR A 63 -9.01 2.09 -3.66
N ALA A 64 -8.56 1.97 -2.41
CA ALA A 64 -9.43 1.68 -1.27
C ALA A 64 -10.48 2.77 -1.04
N GLU A 65 -10.07 4.04 -1.13
CA GLU A 65 -10.99 5.19 -1.03
C GLU A 65 -12.09 5.11 -2.10
N ARG A 66 -11.72 4.95 -3.37
CA ARG A 66 -12.67 4.84 -4.48
C ARG A 66 -13.58 3.62 -4.35
N ALA A 67 -13.03 2.48 -3.93
CA ALA A 67 -13.82 1.27 -3.70
C ALA A 67 -14.86 1.49 -2.61
N THR A 68 -14.50 2.18 -1.51
CA THR A 68 -15.42 2.51 -0.42
C THR A 68 -16.59 3.36 -0.93
N TYR A 69 -16.32 4.43 -1.68
CA TYR A 69 -17.37 5.26 -2.25
C TYR A 69 -18.24 4.51 -3.27
N THR A 70 -17.65 3.67 -4.11
CA THR A 70 -18.38 2.88 -5.10
C THR A 70 -19.34 1.90 -4.42
N VAL A 71 -18.87 1.17 -3.42
CA VAL A 71 -19.71 0.23 -2.68
C VAL A 71 -20.79 0.96 -1.89
N SER A 72 -20.45 2.09 -1.27
CA SER A 72 -21.40 2.92 -0.53
C SER A 72 -22.50 3.50 -1.43
N ASP A 73 -22.15 3.99 -2.63
CA ASP A 73 -23.14 4.47 -3.60
C ASP A 73 -24.04 3.33 -4.09
N LEU A 74 -23.48 2.15 -4.37
CA LEU A 74 -24.26 0.98 -4.75
C LEU A 74 -25.27 0.60 -3.67
N LEU A 75 -24.82 0.51 -2.42
CA LEU A 75 -25.69 0.20 -1.29
C LEU A 75 -26.79 1.27 -1.08
N SER A 76 -26.46 2.56 -1.28
CA SER A 76 -27.43 3.65 -1.15
C SER A 76 -28.57 3.58 -2.17
N ARG A 77 -28.37 2.88 -3.28
CA ARG A 77 -29.37 2.67 -4.35
C ARG A 77 -30.18 1.39 -4.15
N SER A 78 -29.84 0.56 -3.18
CA SER A 78 -30.59 -0.67 -2.90
C SER A 78 -31.95 -0.34 -2.32
N THR A 79 -32.97 -1.08 -2.74
CA THR A 79 -34.35 -0.99 -2.22
C THR A 79 -34.72 -2.19 -1.34
N THR A 80 -33.92 -3.23 -1.41
CA THR A 80 -34.09 -4.50 -0.70
C THR A 80 -32.97 -4.71 0.30
N LYS A 81 -33.00 -5.80 1.03
CA LYS A 81 -31.92 -6.19 1.94
C LYS A 81 -30.57 -6.19 1.20
N PRO A 82 -29.56 -5.45 1.71
CA PRO A 82 -28.27 -5.40 1.06
C PRO A 82 -27.51 -6.73 1.22
N ASP A 83 -26.93 -7.22 0.13
CA ASP A 83 -26.01 -8.35 0.18
C ASP A 83 -24.61 -7.84 0.55
N LEU A 84 -24.22 -8.06 1.79
CA LEU A 84 -22.92 -7.64 2.30
C LEU A 84 -21.79 -8.51 1.78
N ASN A 85 -22.05 -9.78 1.49
CA ASN A 85 -21.03 -10.66 0.92
C ASN A 85 -20.68 -10.21 -0.50
N ALA A 86 -21.69 -9.91 -1.32
CA ALA A 86 -21.47 -9.35 -2.66
C ALA A 86 -20.78 -7.98 -2.60
N SER A 87 -21.16 -7.12 -1.65
CA SER A 87 -20.53 -5.81 -1.46
C SER A 87 -19.07 -5.91 -1.04
N HIS A 88 -18.76 -6.82 -0.13
CA HIS A 88 -17.38 -7.12 0.27
C HIS A 88 -16.57 -7.72 -0.87
N ALA A 89 -17.14 -8.69 -1.60
CA ALA A 89 -16.49 -9.28 -2.77
C ALA A 89 -16.18 -8.23 -3.86
N LEU A 90 -17.09 -7.29 -4.08
CA LEU A 90 -16.86 -6.16 -4.99
C LEU A 90 -15.70 -5.28 -4.51
N PHE A 91 -15.64 -4.96 -3.21
CA PHE A 91 -14.53 -4.21 -2.63
C PHE A 91 -13.19 -4.91 -2.87
N LEU A 92 -13.12 -6.23 -2.59
CA LEU A 92 -11.94 -7.05 -2.83
C LEU A 92 -11.54 -7.08 -4.31
N ALA A 93 -12.52 -7.20 -5.20
CA ALA A 93 -12.27 -7.20 -6.65
C ALA A 93 -11.66 -5.88 -7.15
N ILE A 94 -12.12 -4.74 -6.61
CA ILE A 94 -11.60 -3.41 -6.98
C ILE A 94 -10.19 -3.21 -6.41
N THR A 95 -10.00 -3.54 -5.13
CA THR A 95 -8.72 -3.30 -4.43
C THR A 95 -7.66 -4.34 -4.78
N ARG A 96 -8.08 -5.54 -5.19
CA ARG A 96 -7.20 -6.69 -5.50
C ARG A 96 -6.34 -7.13 -4.31
N HIS A 97 -6.87 -6.95 -3.09
CA HIS A 97 -6.23 -7.40 -1.86
C HIS A 97 -6.91 -8.65 -1.32
N ALA A 98 -6.21 -9.38 -0.45
CA ALA A 98 -6.77 -10.53 0.22
C ALA A 98 -7.78 -10.09 1.29
N ALA A 99 -8.80 -10.92 1.54
CA ALA A 99 -9.81 -10.63 2.55
C ALA A 99 -9.22 -10.44 3.97
N ALA A 100 -8.09 -11.10 4.26
CA ALA A 100 -7.39 -10.97 5.54
C ALA A 100 -6.80 -9.57 5.77
N ASP A 101 -6.49 -8.84 4.71
CA ASP A 101 -5.92 -7.49 4.77
C ASP A 101 -7.00 -6.39 4.75
N VAL A 102 -8.28 -6.79 4.64
CA VAL A 102 -9.42 -5.88 4.53
C VAL A 102 -10.35 -6.03 5.73
N ARG A 103 -10.81 -4.91 6.25
CA ARG A 103 -11.92 -4.83 7.21
C ARG A 103 -13.07 -4.12 6.54
N PHE A 104 -14.28 -4.63 6.71
CA PHE A 104 -15.46 -4.12 6.05
C PHE A 104 -16.66 -4.16 7.01
N ARG A 105 -17.27 -2.99 7.22
CA ARG A 105 -18.44 -2.84 8.09
C ARG A 105 -19.45 -1.90 7.45
N VAL A 106 -20.71 -2.25 7.57
CA VAL A 106 -21.84 -1.42 7.15
C VAL A 106 -22.79 -1.23 8.33
N THR A 107 -23.13 0.01 8.60
CA THR A 107 -24.00 0.38 9.70
C THR A 107 -25.11 1.31 9.20
N SER A 108 -26.34 0.99 9.47
CA SER A 108 -27.49 1.88 9.26
C SER A 108 -27.79 2.63 10.55
N VAL A 109 -27.82 3.95 10.46
CA VAL A 109 -28.10 4.83 11.59
C VAL A 109 -29.34 5.64 11.28
N LYS A 110 -30.28 5.69 12.21
CA LYS A 110 -31.52 6.49 12.12
C LYS A 110 -31.48 7.65 13.09
N LYS A 111 -32.10 8.77 12.72
CA LYS A 111 -32.37 9.84 13.66
C LYS A 111 -33.78 9.68 14.23
N VAL A 112 -33.88 9.56 15.56
CA VAL A 112 -35.13 9.44 16.29
C VAL A 112 -35.12 10.42 17.44
N LYS A 113 -36.10 11.35 17.47
CA LYS A 113 -36.23 12.38 18.53
C LYS A 113 -34.91 13.10 18.79
N ASP A 114 -34.29 13.60 17.72
CA ASP A 114 -33.02 14.33 17.71
C ASP A 114 -31.78 13.50 18.12
N LYS A 115 -31.91 12.20 18.37
CA LYS A 115 -30.80 11.32 18.68
C LYS A 115 -30.51 10.37 17.53
N MET A 116 -29.23 10.20 17.21
CA MET A 116 -28.77 9.19 16.27
C MET A 116 -28.71 7.83 16.98
N VAL A 117 -29.36 6.83 16.42
CA VAL A 117 -29.38 5.46 16.96
C VAL A 117 -28.97 4.46 15.86
N ILE A 118 -28.26 3.42 16.23
CA ILE A 118 -27.94 2.34 15.32
C ILE A 118 -29.22 1.55 15.06
N ASP A 119 -29.62 1.45 13.81
CA ASP A 119 -30.73 0.60 13.38
C ASP A 119 -30.26 -0.84 13.23
N TRP A 120 -29.15 -1.02 12.53
CA TRP A 120 -28.41 -2.27 12.43
C TRP A 120 -26.95 -2.02 12.07
N SER A 121 -26.10 -2.96 12.44
CA SER A 121 -24.69 -2.99 12.01
C SER A 121 -24.30 -4.41 11.65
N ARG A 122 -23.56 -4.57 10.58
CA ARG A 122 -22.99 -5.83 10.13
C ARG A 122 -21.56 -5.62 9.65
N ALA A 123 -20.72 -6.60 9.91
CA ALA A 123 -19.32 -6.57 9.53
C ALA A 123 -18.90 -7.93 8.96
N GLN A 124 -17.88 -7.91 8.13
CA GLN A 124 -17.19 -9.13 7.67
C GLN A 124 -16.02 -9.42 8.60
N ALA A 125 -15.84 -10.69 8.95
CA ALA A 125 -14.70 -11.09 9.76
C ALA A 125 -13.36 -10.64 9.13
N PRO A 126 -12.40 -10.17 9.92
CA PRO A 126 -12.34 -10.17 11.39
C PRO A 126 -12.96 -8.93 12.07
N GLU A 127 -13.63 -8.05 11.34
CA GLU A 127 -14.26 -6.84 11.87
C GLU A 127 -15.54 -7.20 12.65
N ALA A 128 -15.85 -6.44 13.72
CA ALA A 128 -17.07 -6.61 14.51
C ALA A 128 -18.12 -5.54 14.14
N PRO A 129 -19.42 -5.85 14.29
CA PRO A 129 -20.47 -4.85 14.17
C PRO A 129 -20.27 -3.68 15.13
N LEU A 130 -20.69 -2.48 14.71
CA LEU A 130 -20.59 -1.28 15.53
C LEU A 130 -21.61 -1.37 16.69
N ALA A 131 -21.11 -1.26 17.92
CA ALA A 131 -21.96 -1.28 19.12
C ALA A 131 -22.33 0.13 19.61
N ASP A 132 -21.50 1.14 19.33
CA ASP A 132 -21.69 2.52 19.79
C ASP A 132 -21.33 3.53 18.70
N LEU A 133 -22.08 4.62 18.61
CA LEU A 133 -21.86 5.73 17.68
C LEU A 133 -20.89 6.79 18.20
N ALA A 134 -20.52 6.77 19.48
CA ALA A 134 -19.68 7.78 20.09
C ALA A 134 -18.39 8.06 19.29
N PRO A 135 -17.65 7.05 18.80
CA PRO A 135 -16.41 7.27 18.02
C PRO A 135 -16.65 7.98 16.69
N LEU A 136 -17.86 7.87 16.13
CA LEU A 136 -18.21 8.39 14.80
C LEU A 136 -19.04 9.66 14.87
N SER A 137 -19.50 10.08 16.06
CA SER A 137 -20.46 11.17 16.25
C SER A 137 -20.04 12.48 15.56
N ALA A 138 -18.75 12.84 15.63
CA ALA A 138 -18.20 14.02 14.99
C ALA A 138 -18.12 13.95 13.45
N LYS A 139 -18.24 12.75 12.87
CA LYS A 139 -18.16 12.50 11.42
C LYS A 139 -19.54 12.28 10.78
N LEU A 140 -20.58 12.20 11.59
CA LEU A 140 -21.93 11.99 11.08
C LEU A 140 -22.49 13.28 10.48
N PRO A 141 -23.05 13.22 9.27
CA PRO A 141 -23.75 14.38 8.71
C PRO A 141 -25.04 14.66 9.47
N VAL A 142 -25.49 15.90 9.41
CA VAL A 142 -26.78 16.31 9.98
C VAL A 142 -27.91 15.71 9.13
N VAL A 143 -28.84 15.02 9.79
CA VAL A 143 -29.99 14.34 9.16
C VAL A 143 -31.28 14.87 9.75
N ALA A 144 -32.34 14.87 8.97
CA ALA A 144 -33.67 15.16 9.47
C ALA A 144 -34.21 14.04 10.37
N ASP A 145 -35.10 14.38 11.27
CA ASP A 145 -35.74 13.39 12.15
C ASP A 145 -36.56 12.38 11.32
N GLY A 146 -36.41 11.10 11.58
CA GLY A 146 -37.00 10.03 10.80
C GLY A 146 -36.19 9.53 9.60
N ASP A 147 -35.16 10.25 9.18
CA ASP A 147 -34.26 9.82 8.11
C ASP A 147 -33.16 8.88 8.61
N SER A 148 -32.57 8.13 7.69
CA SER A 148 -31.43 7.26 7.96
C SER A 148 -30.20 7.59 7.12
N ILE A 149 -29.05 7.17 7.63
CA ILE A 149 -27.75 7.20 6.94
C ILE A 149 -27.17 5.81 6.95
N LEU A 150 -26.59 5.45 5.83
CA LEU A 150 -25.78 4.23 5.69
C LEU A 150 -24.30 4.62 5.81
N LEU A 151 -23.64 4.08 6.80
CA LEU A 151 -22.21 4.23 7.02
C LEU A 151 -21.50 3.00 6.48
N VAL A 152 -20.55 3.20 5.59
CA VAL A 152 -19.67 2.13 5.09
C VAL A 152 -18.26 2.46 5.56
N GLU A 153 -17.75 1.61 6.44
CA GLU A 153 -16.40 1.71 6.98
C GLU A 153 -15.56 0.60 6.38
N THR A 154 -14.41 0.97 5.86
CA THR A 154 -13.46 0.03 5.31
C THR A 154 -12.07 0.36 5.82
N SER A 155 -11.24 -0.66 6.01
CA SER A 155 -9.81 -0.46 6.15
C SER A 155 -9.06 -1.49 5.35
N LEU A 156 -7.97 -1.04 4.74
CA LEU A 156 -7.08 -1.83 3.91
C LEU A 156 -5.67 -1.75 4.48
N THR A 157 -5.08 -2.89 4.81
CA THR A 157 -3.68 -2.98 5.19
C THR A 157 -2.85 -3.29 3.96
N SER A 158 -2.01 -2.34 3.55
CA SER A 158 -1.08 -2.48 2.44
C SER A 158 0.33 -2.71 2.97
N ARG A 159 1.00 -3.73 2.42
CA ARG A 159 2.34 -4.13 2.79
C ARG A 159 3.34 -3.52 1.82
N PRO A 160 4.41 -2.89 2.32
CA PRO A 160 5.44 -2.34 1.44
C PRO A 160 6.14 -3.45 0.68
N LEU A 161 6.48 -3.21 -0.58
CA LEU A 161 7.26 -4.16 -1.40
C LEU A 161 8.64 -4.44 -0.79
N PHE A 162 9.21 -3.45 -0.11
CA PHE A 162 10.54 -3.52 0.50
C PHE A 162 10.49 -2.95 1.93
N SER A 163 10.43 -3.84 2.92
CA SER A 163 10.42 -3.48 4.35
C SER A 163 11.78 -2.99 4.87
N TYR A 164 12.87 -3.24 4.14
CA TYR A 164 14.23 -2.81 4.52
C TYR A 164 14.44 -1.30 4.55
N LEU A 165 13.52 -0.51 3.96
CA LEU A 165 13.57 0.96 3.95
C LEU A 165 12.94 1.60 5.19
N GLY A 166 12.65 0.82 6.24
CA GLY A 166 11.99 1.33 7.45
C GLY A 166 10.50 1.59 7.26
N LEU A 167 9.92 1.23 6.12
CA LEU A 167 8.48 1.29 5.87
C LEU A 167 7.83 0.04 6.46
N THR A 168 6.85 0.26 7.32
CA THR A 168 6.02 -0.79 7.91
C THR A 168 4.68 -0.89 7.18
N ASP A 169 3.90 -1.92 7.49
CA ASP A 169 2.54 -2.08 6.99
C ASP A 169 1.72 -0.80 7.28
N GLN A 170 1.02 -0.32 6.26
CA GLN A 170 0.20 0.88 6.35
C GLN A 170 -1.27 0.50 6.27
N THR A 171 -2.07 0.97 7.23
CA THR A 171 -3.51 0.75 7.24
C THR A 171 -4.23 2.05 6.85
N PHE A 172 -4.99 1.97 5.76
CA PHE A 172 -5.81 3.06 5.24
C PHE A 172 -7.25 2.82 5.62
N ALA A 173 -7.83 3.69 6.43
CA ALA A 173 -9.22 3.61 6.87
C ALA A 173 -10.07 4.69 6.22
N TYR A 174 -11.22 4.30 5.68
CA TYR A 174 -12.17 5.18 5.03
C TYR A 174 -13.57 4.99 5.59
N LEU A 175 -14.29 6.10 5.67
CA LEU A 175 -15.69 6.16 6.06
C LEU A 175 -16.46 6.90 4.97
N SER A 176 -17.51 6.26 4.47
CA SER A 176 -18.48 6.89 3.57
C SER A 176 -19.85 6.90 4.26
N ALA A 177 -20.51 8.06 4.25
CA ALA A 177 -21.83 8.25 4.81
C ALA A 177 -22.79 8.69 3.70
N ASN A 178 -23.71 7.83 3.31
CA ASN A 178 -24.70 8.10 2.26
C ASN A 178 -26.12 7.90 2.76
N ARG A 179 -27.05 8.72 2.27
CA ARG A 179 -28.48 8.47 2.51
C ARG A 179 -29.00 7.45 1.50
N PRO A 180 -29.83 6.50 1.91
CA PRO A 180 -30.59 5.66 0.98
C PRO A 180 -31.40 6.55 0.04
N ARG A 181 -31.38 6.24 -1.27
CA ARG A 181 -32.00 7.14 -2.27
C ARG A 181 -33.46 6.84 -2.54
N PHE A 182 -33.85 5.59 -2.38
CA PHE A 182 -35.17 5.11 -2.79
C PHE A 182 -36.07 4.66 -1.64
N VAL A 183 -35.48 4.49 -0.46
CA VAL A 183 -36.18 4.07 0.77
C VAL A 183 -35.75 4.94 1.94
N PRO A 184 -36.61 5.22 2.92
CA PRO A 184 -36.24 6.04 4.08
C PRO A 184 -35.16 5.36 4.94
N ALA A 185 -35.14 4.03 4.98
CA ALA A 185 -34.10 3.24 5.63
C ALA A 185 -33.94 1.90 4.92
N LEU A 186 -32.70 1.40 4.82
CA LEU A 186 -32.43 0.07 4.31
C LEU A 186 -32.76 -0.98 5.36
N PRO A 187 -33.50 -2.06 5.02
CA PRO A 187 -33.73 -3.15 5.95
C PRO A 187 -32.43 -3.86 6.34
N ALA A 188 -32.42 -4.43 7.54
CA ALA A 188 -31.26 -5.19 7.99
C ALA A 188 -30.96 -6.37 7.06
N PRO A 189 -29.69 -6.59 6.69
CA PRO A 189 -29.27 -7.79 5.97
C PRO A 189 -29.46 -9.03 6.85
N ASP A 190 -29.59 -10.17 6.21
CA ASP A 190 -29.71 -11.48 6.90
C ASP A 190 -28.46 -11.85 7.66
#